data_30a6867a114e857f4b2cf5b821372948
#
_entry.id   30a6867a114e857f4b2cf5b821372948
#
_cell.length_a   1.000
_cell.length_b   1.000
_cell.length_c   1.000
_cell.angle_alpha   90.00
_cell.angle_beta   90.00
_cell.angle_gamma   90.00
#
_symmetry.space_group_name_H-M   'P 1'
#
loop_
_entity.id
_entity.type
_entity.pdbx_description
1 polymer ?
#
loop_
_entity_poly.entity_id
_entity_poly.type
_entity_poly.pdbx_seq_one_letter_code
_entity_poly.pdbx_strand_id
1 'polypeptide(L)'
;MKKITSACLCLLLLNACRPTAEKETINNYYNLNESGVKSGGVKMIPIHNGKYKVWTKRVGNNPTIKILLLHGGPAMTHEYFESFDSFLPKEGIEYYYYDQLGSYYSDQPTDSSLWTTERFVEEVEDVRKGLGLDSTNFFLLGSSWGAILAMEYALKYQQNLKGLIISNMMASAPKYGKYAEEVLAKQMNPSVLAEVRALEAKKDFSNPRYMELLLPNFYSQHLCRFPIADWPEPVNRSMKHANNNIYVMMQGPSEFGISGRLEKWDRSNDLRLIKTPTLTIGAKHDTMDPEYMKWMSTQVANGRFLFCPNGSHLSMWDDQEHYFPGVIQFVKDVDRGSF
;
A
#
# COMPACT_ATOMS: atom_id res chain seq x y z
N MET A 1 12.07 56.92 64.65
CA MET A 1 11.38 57.16 63.39
C MET A 1 12.15 56.44 62.29
N LYS A 2 11.74 55.22 61.90
CA LYS A 2 12.33 54.49 60.76
C LYS A 2 11.23 54.31 59.73
N LYS A 3 11.48 54.83 58.54
CA LYS A 3 10.61 54.71 57.37
C LYS A 3 10.82 53.31 56.76
N ILE A 4 9.76 52.56 56.60
CA ILE A 4 9.70 51.27 55.86
C ILE A 4 9.24 51.62 54.47
N THR A 5 10.12 51.44 53.50
CA THR A 5 9.82 51.54 52.07
C THR A 5 9.36 50.17 51.57
N SER A 6 8.10 50.07 51.18
CA SER A 6 7.48 48.89 50.54
C SER A 6 7.88 48.85 49.06
N ALA A 7 8.62 47.80 48.70
CA ALA A 7 8.95 47.55 47.28
C ALA A 7 7.86 46.67 46.67
N CYS A 8 7.13 47.26 45.73
CA CYS A 8 6.11 46.54 44.96
C CYS A 8 6.77 45.77 43.81
N LEU A 9 6.78 44.43 43.91
CA LEU A 9 7.35 43.53 42.90
C LEU A 9 6.25 43.25 41.82
N CYS A 10 6.33 43.95 40.72
CA CYS A 10 5.48 43.64 39.51
C CYS A 10 5.97 42.35 38.87
N LEU A 11 5.26 41.25 39.04
CA LEU A 11 5.41 40.05 38.23
C LEU A 11 4.81 40.32 36.83
N LEU A 12 5.67 40.54 35.85
CA LEU A 12 5.32 40.50 34.42
C LEU A 12 5.09 39.03 34.03
N LEU A 13 3.83 38.62 33.93
CA LEU A 13 3.40 37.39 33.28
C LEU A 13 3.63 37.55 31.77
N LEU A 14 4.77 37.05 31.29
CA LEU A 14 4.97 36.81 29.86
C LEU A 14 4.04 35.68 29.43
N ASN A 15 2.86 36.05 28.94
CA ASN A 15 2.05 35.16 28.12
C ASN A 15 2.82 34.90 26.81
N ALA A 16 3.61 33.82 26.80
CA ALA A 16 4.12 33.30 25.55
C ALA A 16 2.91 32.84 24.73
N CYS A 17 2.50 33.66 23.76
CA CYS A 17 1.63 33.21 22.67
C CYS A 17 2.32 32.03 22.00
N ARG A 18 1.91 30.79 22.35
CA ARG A 18 2.17 29.65 21.47
C ARG A 18 1.44 30.00 20.16
N PRO A 19 2.14 29.94 19.00
CA PRO A 19 1.43 30.03 17.75
C PRO A 19 0.39 28.92 17.76
N THR A 20 -0.88 29.29 17.71
CA THR A 20 -1.97 28.36 17.40
C THR A 20 -1.60 27.74 16.07
N ALA A 21 -1.36 26.41 16.04
CA ALA A 21 -1.21 25.69 14.80
C ALA A 21 -2.38 26.12 13.92
N GLU A 22 -2.09 26.82 12.81
CA GLU A 22 -3.12 27.16 11.82
C GLU A 22 -3.82 25.84 11.49
N LYS A 23 -5.13 25.81 11.73
CA LYS A 23 -5.95 24.69 11.27
C LYS A 23 -5.73 24.62 9.77
N GLU A 24 -5.07 23.53 9.31
CA GLU A 24 -4.92 23.29 7.89
C GLU A 24 -6.30 23.39 7.24
N THR A 25 -6.46 24.40 6.43
CA THR A 25 -7.71 24.58 5.69
C THR A 25 -7.63 23.78 4.39
N ILE A 26 -8.76 23.45 3.80
CA ILE A 26 -8.82 22.76 2.51
C ILE A 26 -8.00 23.51 1.42
N ASN A 27 -7.80 24.81 1.58
CA ASN A 27 -6.99 25.64 0.67
C ASN A 27 -5.47 25.31 0.76
N ASN A 28 -5.00 24.75 1.88
CA ASN A 28 -3.61 24.30 2.05
C ASN A 28 -3.39 22.92 1.41
N TYR A 29 -4.45 22.21 1.09
CA TYR A 29 -4.42 20.89 0.48
C TYR A 29 -3.87 20.95 -0.97
N TYR A 30 -4.16 22.02 -1.71
CA TYR A 30 -3.64 22.24 -3.05
C TYR A 30 -2.57 23.34 -3.04
N ASN A 31 -1.39 23.07 -3.56
CA ASN A 31 -0.37 24.10 -3.71
C ASN A 31 -0.71 25.02 -4.89
N LEU A 32 -1.48 26.06 -4.63
CA LEU A 32 -1.89 27.04 -5.63
C LEU A 32 -0.75 27.96 -6.10
N ASN A 33 0.33 28.05 -5.32
CA ASN A 33 1.49 28.90 -5.62
C ASN A 33 2.56 28.20 -6.48
N GLU A 34 2.40 26.91 -6.77
CA GLU A 34 3.30 26.20 -7.66
C GLU A 34 3.27 26.80 -9.07
N SER A 35 4.46 27.11 -9.62
CA SER A 35 4.56 27.68 -10.96
C SER A 35 4.24 26.65 -12.05
N GLY A 36 3.91 27.14 -13.26
CA GLY A 36 3.67 26.32 -14.44
C GLY A 36 2.21 25.94 -14.66
N VAL A 37 1.99 25.02 -15.59
CA VAL A 37 0.65 24.54 -15.95
C VAL A 37 0.11 23.64 -14.84
N LYS A 38 -1.10 23.88 -14.41
CA LYS A 38 -1.80 23.07 -13.39
C LYS A 38 -2.32 21.77 -14.03
N SER A 39 -1.72 20.66 -13.67
CA SER A 39 -2.02 19.33 -14.24
C SER A 39 -2.97 18.49 -13.39
N GLY A 40 -3.57 19.06 -12.34
CA GLY A 40 -4.37 18.30 -11.36
C GLY A 40 -3.53 17.30 -10.54
N GLY A 41 -2.23 17.59 -10.37
CA GLY A 41 -1.29 16.73 -9.65
C GLY A 41 -0.67 15.62 -10.50
N VAL A 42 -1.11 15.44 -11.75
CA VAL A 42 -0.57 14.40 -12.65
C VAL A 42 0.83 14.75 -13.13
N LYS A 43 1.72 13.74 -13.08
CA LYS A 43 3.09 13.84 -13.60
C LYS A 43 3.50 12.50 -14.20
N MET A 44 4.05 12.54 -15.42
CA MET A 44 4.71 11.39 -16.05
C MET A 44 6.17 11.37 -15.62
N ILE A 45 6.59 10.31 -14.93
CA ILE A 45 7.96 10.16 -14.45
C ILE A 45 8.75 9.30 -15.43
N PRO A 46 9.87 9.81 -15.98
CA PRO A 46 10.76 8.99 -16.76
C PRO A 46 11.48 7.97 -15.87
N ILE A 47 11.50 6.72 -16.32
CA ILE A 47 12.14 5.59 -15.66
C ILE A 47 13.09 4.86 -16.62
N HIS A 48 13.94 4.00 -16.08
CA HIS A 48 14.86 3.18 -16.85
C HIS A 48 15.68 4.04 -17.86
N ASN A 49 16.38 5.06 -17.33
CA ASN A 49 17.16 6.05 -18.10
C ASN A 49 16.30 6.80 -19.14
N GLY A 50 15.03 7.04 -18.88
CA GLY A 50 14.12 7.78 -19.73
C GLY A 50 13.51 6.96 -20.88
N LYS A 51 13.75 5.63 -20.92
CA LYS A 51 13.20 4.76 -21.96
C LYS A 51 11.68 4.63 -21.88
N TYR A 52 11.13 4.65 -20.68
CA TYR A 52 9.70 4.55 -20.40
C TYR A 52 9.25 5.66 -19.47
N LYS A 53 7.92 5.87 -19.40
CA LYS A 53 7.29 6.80 -18.47
C LYS A 53 6.20 6.08 -17.69
N VAL A 54 6.13 6.41 -16.40
CA VAL A 54 5.07 5.94 -15.53
C VAL A 54 4.24 7.09 -15.02
N TRP A 55 2.94 6.85 -14.88
CA TRP A 55 1.97 7.84 -14.45
C TRP A 55 1.92 7.94 -12.92
N THR A 56 1.90 9.18 -12.43
CA THR A 56 1.68 9.48 -11.01
C THR A 56 0.68 10.63 -10.87
N LYS A 57 -0.04 10.67 -9.74
CA LYS A 57 -0.91 11.78 -9.39
C LYS A 57 -0.73 12.13 -7.92
N ARG A 58 -0.31 13.35 -7.63
CA ARG A 58 -0.23 13.90 -6.29
C ARG A 58 -1.60 14.34 -5.81
N VAL A 59 -1.92 14.03 -4.56
CA VAL A 59 -3.07 14.54 -3.82
C VAL A 59 -2.55 15.08 -2.48
N GLY A 60 -2.91 16.32 -2.17
CA GLY A 60 -2.45 16.99 -0.96
C GLY A 60 -1.18 17.84 -1.12
N ASN A 61 -0.76 18.42 0.00
CA ASN A 61 0.41 19.29 0.11
C ASN A 61 0.94 19.26 1.54
N ASN A 62 1.80 18.28 1.86
CA ASN A 62 2.41 18.12 3.18
C ASN A 62 3.94 18.06 3.05
N PRO A 63 4.71 18.83 3.83
CA PRO A 63 6.17 18.84 3.73
C PRO A 63 6.83 17.58 4.29
N THR A 64 6.23 16.92 5.30
CA THR A 64 6.88 15.85 6.10
C THR A 64 6.18 14.50 6.03
N ILE A 65 4.94 14.41 5.53
CA ILE A 65 4.21 13.16 5.36
C ILE A 65 3.75 13.02 3.91
N LYS A 66 4.45 12.21 3.13
CA LYS A 66 4.19 11.92 1.72
C LYS A 66 4.19 10.42 1.50
N ILE A 67 3.05 9.86 1.14
CA ILE A 67 2.89 8.41 0.97
C ILE A 67 2.86 8.09 -0.53
N LEU A 68 3.80 7.26 -1.01
CA LEU A 68 3.68 6.64 -2.34
C LEU A 68 2.93 5.32 -2.21
N LEU A 69 1.85 5.17 -2.97
CA LEU A 69 0.97 4.00 -2.95
C LEU A 69 1.39 3.02 -4.06
N LEU A 70 1.89 1.85 -3.67
CA LEU A 70 2.25 0.77 -4.60
C LEU A 70 1.09 -0.22 -4.71
N HIS A 71 0.42 -0.23 -5.86
CA HIS A 71 -0.69 -1.16 -6.13
C HIS A 71 -0.23 -2.60 -6.25
N GLY A 72 -1.17 -3.51 -6.04
CA GLY A 72 -1.01 -4.96 -6.16
C GLY A 72 -1.07 -5.49 -7.60
N GLY A 73 -1.36 -6.72 -7.69
CA GLY A 73 -1.39 -7.52 -8.90
C GLY A 73 -0.25 -8.54 -8.92
N PRO A 74 0.85 -8.37 -9.63
CA PRO A 74 1.35 -7.20 -10.42
C PRO A 74 0.42 -6.71 -11.51
N ALA A 75 0.62 -5.49 -11.93
CA ALA A 75 -0.09 -4.86 -13.06
C ALA A 75 -1.62 -4.71 -12.89
N MET A 76 -2.08 -4.57 -11.64
CA MET A 76 -3.34 -3.91 -11.33
C MET A 76 -3.19 -2.39 -11.59
N THR A 77 -4.02 -1.55 -10.98
CA THR A 77 -3.98 -0.10 -11.16
C THR A 77 -4.11 0.62 -9.83
N HIS A 78 -3.80 1.94 -9.81
CA HIS A 78 -3.99 2.78 -8.63
C HIS A 78 -5.45 2.86 -8.16
N GLU A 79 -6.42 2.58 -9.04
CA GLU A 79 -7.84 2.91 -8.86
C GLU A 79 -8.44 2.34 -7.57
N TYR A 80 -8.07 1.12 -7.16
CA TYR A 80 -8.59 0.56 -5.92
C TYR A 80 -8.07 1.26 -4.64
N PHE A 81 -7.09 2.16 -4.76
CA PHE A 81 -6.69 3.04 -3.66
C PHE A 81 -7.55 4.32 -3.54
N GLU A 82 -8.55 4.55 -4.39
CA GLU A 82 -9.35 5.78 -4.34
C GLU A 82 -10.14 5.95 -3.03
N SER A 83 -10.30 4.89 -2.22
CA SER A 83 -10.81 5.02 -0.85
C SER A 83 -9.98 5.98 0.02
N PHE A 84 -8.68 6.13 -0.27
CA PHE A 84 -7.76 7.03 0.44
C PHE A 84 -8.20 8.50 0.35
N ASP A 85 -8.86 8.92 -0.75
CA ASP A 85 -9.38 10.27 -0.96
C ASP A 85 -10.40 10.69 0.11
N SER A 86 -11.10 9.71 0.71
CA SER A 86 -12.09 9.97 1.75
C SER A 86 -11.49 10.21 3.14
N PHE A 87 -10.22 9.85 3.36
CA PHE A 87 -9.60 9.83 4.68
C PHE A 87 -8.36 10.71 4.81
N LEU A 88 -7.40 10.59 3.91
CA LEU A 88 -6.08 11.24 4.07
C LEU A 88 -6.10 12.76 3.90
N PRO A 89 -6.87 13.35 2.97
CA PRO A 89 -6.88 14.80 2.75
C PRO A 89 -7.28 15.61 3.99
N LYS A 90 -8.30 15.17 4.70
CA LYS A 90 -8.77 15.86 5.92
C LYS A 90 -7.77 15.79 7.09
N GLU A 91 -6.82 14.87 7.01
CA GLU A 91 -5.73 14.69 7.97
C GLU A 91 -4.45 15.43 7.55
N GLY A 92 -4.50 16.17 6.43
CA GLY A 92 -3.39 16.93 5.88
C GLY A 92 -2.26 16.05 5.31
N ILE A 93 -2.51 14.78 5.02
CA ILE A 93 -1.51 13.83 4.52
C ILE A 93 -1.44 13.94 2.99
N GLU A 94 -0.23 14.15 2.45
CA GLU A 94 0.04 14.10 1.02
C GLU A 94 0.28 12.66 0.59
N TYR A 95 -0.25 12.26 -0.55
CA TYR A 95 0.00 10.94 -1.13
C TYR A 95 0.02 10.98 -2.65
N TYR A 96 0.58 9.90 -3.22
CA TYR A 96 0.76 9.75 -4.65
C TYR A 96 0.15 8.43 -5.10
N TYR A 97 -0.81 8.52 -6.00
CA TYR A 97 -1.17 7.41 -6.87
C TYR A 97 -0.05 7.17 -7.87
N TYR A 98 0.15 5.93 -8.24
CA TYR A 98 1.17 5.52 -9.16
C TYR A 98 0.73 4.25 -9.89
N ASP A 99 0.71 4.29 -11.23
CA ASP A 99 0.57 3.11 -12.06
C ASP A 99 1.97 2.62 -12.45
N GLN A 100 2.31 1.39 -12.05
CA GLN A 100 3.59 0.78 -12.38
C GLN A 100 3.73 0.54 -13.89
N LEU A 101 4.95 0.38 -14.41
CA LEU A 101 5.15 0.06 -15.83
C LEU A 101 4.35 -1.18 -16.22
N GLY A 102 3.63 -1.09 -17.33
CA GLY A 102 2.71 -2.13 -17.78
C GLY A 102 1.30 -2.02 -17.23
N SER A 103 1.02 -1.02 -16.35
CA SER A 103 -0.30 -0.76 -15.77
C SER A 103 -0.91 0.49 -16.41
N TYR A 104 -2.14 0.40 -16.74
CA TYR A 104 -3.15 1.37 -17.19
C TYR A 104 -2.61 2.66 -17.86
N TYR A 105 -2.32 3.73 -17.09
CA TYR A 105 -1.88 5.02 -17.63
C TYR A 105 -0.37 5.12 -17.89
N SER A 106 0.39 4.12 -17.47
CA SER A 106 1.81 4.05 -17.71
C SER A 106 2.13 3.41 -19.07
N ASP A 107 3.37 3.56 -19.55
CA ASP A 107 3.80 2.88 -20.76
C ASP A 107 3.63 1.36 -20.61
N GLN A 108 3.26 0.70 -21.72
CA GLN A 108 2.92 -0.72 -21.73
C GLN A 108 3.80 -1.51 -22.70
N PRO A 109 5.09 -1.71 -22.39
CA PRO A 109 5.97 -2.51 -23.24
C PRO A 109 5.56 -3.99 -23.22
N THR A 110 5.86 -4.68 -24.32
CA THR A 110 5.58 -6.12 -24.47
C THR A 110 6.76 -7.02 -24.12
N ASP A 111 7.92 -6.45 -23.80
CA ASP A 111 9.14 -7.18 -23.44
C ASP A 111 9.00 -7.85 -22.08
N SER A 112 8.83 -9.17 -22.08
CA SER A 112 8.65 -9.95 -20.87
C SER A 112 9.88 -9.98 -19.95
N SER A 113 11.07 -9.62 -20.43
CA SER A 113 12.28 -9.52 -19.60
C SER A 113 12.21 -8.39 -18.58
N LEU A 114 11.31 -7.41 -18.77
CA LEU A 114 11.08 -6.31 -17.85
C LEU A 114 10.32 -6.70 -16.57
N TRP A 115 9.64 -7.84 -16.58
CA TRP A 115 8.78 -8.24 -15.44
C TRP A 115 9.56 -9.02 -14.39
N THR A 116 10.48 -8.32 -13.71
CA THR A 116 11.27 -8.84 -12.59
C THR A 116 11.16 -7.91 -11.39
N THR A 117 11.22 -8.49 -10.19
CA THR A 117 11.13 -7.73 -8.93
C THR A 117 12.21 -6.66 -8.84
N GLU A 118 13.44 -6.99 -9.26
CA GLU A 118 14.59 -6.08 -9.23
C GLU A 118 14.35 -4.84 -10.10
N ARG A 119 13.81 -5.04 -11.32
CA ARG A 119 13.50 -3.92 -12.20
C ARG A 119 12.42 -3.01 -11.62
N PHE A 120 11.38 -3.57 -10.98
CA PHE A 120 10.35 -2.78 -10.33
C PHE A 120 10.89 -2.00 -9.11
N VAL A 121 11.86 -2.55 -8.38
CA VAL A 121 12.54 -1.82 -7.28
C VAL A 121 13.28 -0.58 -7.82
N GLU A 122 14.00 -0.72 -8.94
CA GLU A 122 14.66 0.43 -9.59
C GLU A 122 13.65 1.47 -10.10
N GLU A 123 12.52 1.03 -10.60
CA GLU A 123 11.42 1.89 -11.01
C GLU A 123 10.89 2.73 -9.84
N VAL A 124 10.66 2.12 -8.67
CA VAL A 124 10.25 2.86 -7.47
C VAL A 124 11.30 3.91 -7.09
N GLU A 125 12.59 3.60 -7.22
CA GLU A 125 13.67 4.55 -6.95
C GLU A 125 13.69 5.71 -7.96
N ASP A 126 13.44 5.45 -9.25
CA ASP A 126 13.28 6.49 -10.27
C ASP A 126 12.06 7.38 -9.96
N VAL A 127 10.93 6.78 -9.58
CA VAL A 127 9.71 7.51 -9.19
C VAL A 127 9.97 8.38 -7.96
N ARG A 128 10.59 7.82 -6.90
CA ARG A 128 10.98 8.58 -5.70
C ARG A 128 11.78 9.82 -6.06
N LYS A 129 12.84 9.67 -6.87
CA LYS A 129 13.69 10.79 -7.33
C LYS A 129 12.88 11.80 -8.15
N GLY A 130 12.06 11.32 -9.07
CA GLY A 130 11.23 12.16 -9.93
C GLY A 130 10.17 12.97 -9.17
N LEU A 131 9.73 12.48 -8.00
CA LEU A 131 8.80 13.16 -7.09
C LEU A 131 9.49 13.98 -6.00
N GLY A 132 10.82 13.91 -5.87
CA GLY A 132 11.58 14.63 -4.83
C GLY A 132 11.30 14.13 -3.41
N LEU A 133 11.10 12.83 -3.24
CA LEU A 133 10.85 12.20 -1.94
C LEU A 133 12.18 11.78 -1.30
N ASP A 134 12.29 11.91 0.03
CA ASP A 134 13.48 11.52 0.78
C ASP A 134 13.14 11.07 2.22
N SER A 135 14.17 10.70 2.99
CA SER A 135 14.01 10.20 4.36
C SER A 135 13.35 11.17 5.34
N THR A 136 13.15 12.43 4.98
CA THR A 136 12.46 13.42 5.83
C THR A 136 10.95 13.42 5.65
N ASN A 137 10.46 12.85 4.52
CA ASN A 137 9.04 12.91 4.16
C ASN A 137 8.47 11.64 3.54
N PHE A 138 9.28 10.67 3.12
CA PHE A 138 8.87 9.55 2.28
C PHE A 138 8.36 8.35 3.08
N PHE A 139 7.07 8.11 3.02
CA PHE A 139 6.42 6.88 3.43
C PHE A 139 6.10 6.03 2.20
N LEU A 140 6.39 4.73 2.27
CA LEU A 140 6.08 3.77 1.20
C LEU A 140 5.01 2.81 1.69
N LEU A 141 3.84 2.82 1.05
CA LEU A 141 2.77 1.87 1.32
C LEU A 141 2.62 0.92 0.15
N GLY A 142 2.78 -0.37 0.38
CA GLY A 142 2.48 -1.39 -0.60
C GLY A 142 1.32 -2.27 -0.16
N SER A 143 0.42 -2.59 -1.09
CA SER A 143 -0.68 -3.53 -0.90
C SER A 143 -0.48 -4.74 -1.80
N SER A 144 -0.63 -5.97 -1.26
CA SER A 144 -0.47 -7.20 -2.03
C SER A 144 0.92 -7.29 -2.71
N TRP A 145 1.01 -7.51 -4.02
CA TRP A 145 2.27 -7.40 -4.75
C TRP A 145 3.02 -6.09 -4.46
N GLY A 146 2.30 -4.97 -4.33
CA GLY A 146 2.93 -3.70 -3.94
C GLY A 146 3.66 -3.79 -2.60
N ALA A 147 3.23 -4.66 -1.67
CA ALA A 147 3.92 -4.90 -0.41
C ALA A 147 5.17 -5.78 -0.58
N ILE A 148 5.18 -6.75 -1.51
CA ILE A 148 6.41 -7.44 -1.93
C ILE A 148 7.43 -6.41 -2.41
N LEU A 149 6.99 -5.53 -3.31
CA LEU A 149 7.84 -4.49 -3.89
C LEU A 149 8.34 -3.50 -2.81
N ALA A 150 7.49 -3.14 -1.84
CA ALA A 150 7.86 -2.26 -0.74
C ALA A 150 8.90 -2.91 0.20
N MET A 151 8.79 -4.22 0.49
CA MET A 151 9.80 -4.96 1.26
C MET A 151 11.13 -5.03 0.51
N GLU A 152 11.14 -5.38 -0.77
CA GLU A 152 12.35 -5.40 -1.60
C GLU A 152 12.99 -4.02 -1.70
N TYR A 153 12.19 -2.96 -1.88
CA TYR A 153 12.68 -1.58 -1.86
C TYR A 153 13.33 -1.24 -0.51
N ALA A 154 12.68 -1.57 0.60
CA ALA A 154 13.23 -1.31 1.93
C ALA A 154 14.54 -2.06 2.17
N LEU A 155 14.64 -3.33 1.76
CA LEU A 155 15.88 -4.11 1.89
C LEU A 155 17.06 -3.47 1.14
N LYS A 156 16.79 -2.75 0.04
CA LYS A 156 17.83 -2.11 -0.78
C LYS A 156 18.04 -0.63 -0.48
N TYR A 157 16.96 0.13 -0.21
CA TYR A 157 16.95 1.59 -0.20
C TYR A 157 16.31 2.21 1.05
N GLN A 158 16.24 1.47 2.18
CA GLN A 158 15.58 1.94 3.40
C GLN A 158 16.11 3.28 3.95
N GLN A 159 17.34 3.66 3.61
CA GLN A 159 17.91 4.97 4.00
C GLN A 159 17.14 6.15 3.41
N ASN A 160 16.33 5.94 2.39
CA ASN A 160 15.48 6.95 1.77
C ASN A 160 14.08 7.01 2.40
N LEU A 161 13.71 6.02 3.23
CA LEU A 161 12.37 5.90 3.81
C LEU A 161 12.29 6.56 5.18
N LYS A 162 11.19 7.28 5.42
CA LYS A 162 10.77 7.73 6.75
C LYS A 162 9.93 6.66 7.45
N GLY A 163 9.08 5.95 6.70
CA GLY A 163 8.27 4.84 7.20
C GLY A 163 7.86 3.87 6.10
N LEU A 164 7.58 2.63 6.48
CA LEU A 164 7.17 1.54 5.61
C LEU A 164 5.82 0.98 6.06
N ILE A 165 4.91 0.72 5.12
CA ILE A 165 3.62 0.11 5.39
C ILE A 165 3.45 -1.10 4.47
N ILE A 166 3.35 -2.29 5.07
CA ILE A 166 3.17 -3.59 4.41
C ILE A 166 1.72 -3.99 4.63
N SER A 167 0.87 -3.82 3.62
CA SER A 167 -0.55 -4.08 3.70
C SER A 167 -0.92 -5.38 3.01
N ASN A 168 -1.50 -6.31 3.78
CA ASN A 168 -2.14 -7.51 3.27
C ASN A 168 -1.22 -8.34 2.35
N MET A 169 0.03 -8.64 2.81
CA MET A 169 0.96 -9.52 2.10
C MET A 169 1.98 -10.16 3.03
N MET A 170 2.10 -11.47 2.95
CA MET A 170 3.10 -12.25 3.66
C MET A 170 4.50 -12.07 3.03
N ALA A 171 5.55 -12.19 3.84
CA ALA A 171 6.94 -12.12 3.37
C ALA A 171 7.45 -13.42 2.73
N SER A 172 6.54 -14.32 2.34
CA SER A 172 6.88 -15.63 1.77
C SER A 172 5.75 -16.15 0.89
N ALA A 173 5.98 -16.27 -0.41
CA ALA A 173 5.06 -16.89 -1.35
C ALA A 173 4.82 -18.38 -1.05
N PRO A 174 5.86 -19.19 -0.68
CA PRO A 174 5.62 -20.57 -0.26
C PRO A 174 4.71 -20.72 0.96
N LYS A 175 4.83 -19.82 1.96
CA LYS A 175 3.95 -19.84 3.14
C LYS A 175 2.54 -19.36 2.81
N TYR A 176 2.41 -18.38 1.94
CA TYR A 176 1.10 -17.99 1.41
C TYR A 176 0.42 -19.16 0.69
N GLY A 177 1.12 -19.83 -0.23
CA GLY A 177 0.59 -21.01 -0.91
C GLY A 177 0.17 -22.12 0.08
N LYS A 178 0.96 -22.36 1.12
CA LYS A 178 0.61 -23.30 2.18
C LYS A 178 -0.67 -22.90 2.92
N TYR A 179 -0.82 -21.63 3.29
CA TYR A 179 -2.03 -21.11 3.94
C TYR A 179 -3.26 -21.25 3.03
N ALA A 180 -3.11 -20.94 1.75
CA ALA A 180 -4.17 -21.13 0.75
C ALA A 180 -4.65 -22.59 0.70
N GLU A 181 -3.72 -23.58 0.69
CA GLU A 181 -4.05 -25.01 0.62
C GLU A 181 -4.59 -25.57 1.94
N GLU A 182 -3.95 -25.26 3.06
CA GLU A 182 -4.25 -25.89 4.34
C GLU A 182 -5.42 -25.25 5.08
N VAL A 183 -5.70 -23.98 4.80
CA VAL A 183 -6.73 -23.19 5.50
C VAL A 183 -7.85 -22.76 4.55
N LEU A 184 -7.53 -21.97 3.52
CA LEU A 184 -8.56 -21.35 2.67
C LEU A 184 -9.28 -22.38 1.79
N ALA A 185 -8.56 -23.31 1.20
CA ALA A 185 -9.14 -24.39 0.40
C ALA A 185 -10.20 -25.19 1.17
N LYS A 186 -9.96 -25.42 2.47
CA LYS A 186 -10.90 -26.17 3.32
C LYS A 186 -12.19 -25.42 3.65
N GLN A 187 -12.21 -24.10 3.43
CA GLN A 187 -13.39 -23.25 3.61
C GLN A 187 -14.28 -23.24 2.37
N MET A 188 -13.73 -23.62 1.20
CA MET A 188 -14.51 -23.69 -0.04
C MET A 188 -15.41 -24.94 -0.06
N ASN A 189 -16.51 -24.84 -0.81
CA ASN A 189 -17.32 -26.01 -1.11
C ASN A 189 -16.47 -27.07 -1.85
N PRO A 190 -16.40 -28.34 -1.38
CA PRO A 190 -15.54 -29.35 -1.98
C PRO A 190 -15.74 -29.61 -3.47
N SER A 191 -16.99 -29.53 -3.97
CA SER A 191 -17.29 -29.71 -5.40
C SER A 191 -16.78 -28.54 -6.24
N VAL A 192 -16.90 -27.30 -5.73
CA VAL A 192 -16.36 -26.08 -6.37
C VAL A 192 -14.83 -26.16 -6.41
N LEU A 193 -14.20 -26.51 -5.30
CA LEU A 193 -12.74 -26.65 -5.23
C LEU A 193 -12.24 -27.71 -6.21
N ALA A 194 -12.91 -28.87 -6.31
CA ALA A 194 -12.54 -29.92 -7.26
C ALA A 194 -12.62 -29.45 -8.72
N GLU A 195 -13.63 -28.66 -9.08
CA GLU A 195 -13.76 -28.09 -10.43
C GLU A 195 -12.67 -27.06 -10.71
N VAL A 196 -12.38 -26.15 -9.75
CA VAL A 196 -11.26 -25.18 -9.83
C VAL A 196 -9.94 -25.92 -10.07
N ARG A 197 -9.63 -26.95 -9.26
CA ARG A 197 -8.40 -27.74 -9.40
C ARG A 197 -8.31 -28.49 -10.74
N ALA A 198 -9.44 -28.95 -11.28
CA ALA A 198 -9.48 -29.60 -12.59
C ALA A 198 -9.12 -28.62 -13.73
N LEU A 199 -9.54 -27.35 -13.63
CA LEU A 199 -9.16 -26.31 -14.59
C LEU A 199 -7.66 -25.92 -14.44
N GLU A 200 -7.19 -25.77 -13.20
CA GLU A 200 -5.76 -25.48 -12.89
C GLU A 200 -4.83 -26.58 -13.42
N ALA A 201 -5.19 -27.85 -13.21
CA ALA A 201 -4.41 -28.98 -13.69
C ALA A 201 -4.28 -29.01 -15.23
N LYS A 202 -5.28 -28.51 -15.93
CA LYS A 202 -5.29 -28.36 -17.40
C LYS A 202 -4.62 -27.06 -17.85
N LYS A 203 -4.26 -26.16 -16.93
CA LYS A 203 -3.86 -24.77 -17.22
C LYS A 203 -4.86 -24.00 -18.05
N ASP A 204 -6.15 -24.30 -17.89
CA ASP A 204 -7.26 -23.70 -18.64
C ASP A 204 -7.77 -22.43 -17.94
N PHE A 205 -6.84 -21.49 -17.70
CA PHE A 205 -7.09 -20.26 -16.93
C PHE A 205 -7.90 -19.21 -17.71
N SER A 206 -7.96 -19.33 -19.04
CA SER A 206 -8.80 -18.49 -19.90
C SER A 206 -10.26 -18.92 -19.95
N ASN A 207 -10.58 -20.07 -19.38
CA ASN A 207 -11.94 -20.57 -19.31
C ASN A 207 -12.79 -19.66 -18.40
N PRO A 208 -13.88 -19.04 -18.88
CA PRO A 208 -14.72 -18.17 -18.05
C PRO A 208 -15.21 -18.85 -16.77
N ARG A 209 -15.40 -20.18 -16.82
CA ARG A 209 -15.83 -20.99 -15.69
C ARG A 209 -14.89 -20.87 -14.48
N TYR A 210 -13.59 -20.65 -14.71
CA TYR A 210 -12.62 -20.50 -13.64
C TYR A 210 -12.96 -19.32 -12.72
N MET A 211 -13.21 -18.15 -13.30
CA MET A 211 -13.59 -16.95 -12.52
C MET A 211 -15.05 -16.99 -12.04
N GLU A 212 -15.97 -17.62 -12.80
CA GLU A 212 -17.35 -17.87 -12.34
C GLU A 212 -17.39 -18.68 -11.04
N LEU A 213 -16.45 -19.59 -10.85
CA LEU A 213 -16.31 -20.37 -9.61
C LEU A 213 -15.63 -19.56 -8.50
N LEU A 214 -14.52 -18.88 -8.81
CA LEU A 214 -13.73 -18.19 -7.79
C LEU A 214 -14.38 -16.91 -7.26
N LEU A 215 -15.03 -16.11 -8.11
CA LEU A 215 -15.62 -14.84 -7.68
C LEU A 215 -16.62 -15.02 -6.53
N PRO A 216 -17.68 -15.87 -6.61
CA PRO A 216 -18.65 -16.00 -5.54
C PRO A 216 -18.19 -16.89 -4.38
N ASN A 217 -17.23 -17.80 -4.59
CA ASN A 217 -16.87 -18.80 -3.58
C ASN A 217 -15.54 -18.52 -2.88
N PHE A 218 -14.74 -17.62 -3.41
CA PHE A 218 -13.42 -17.26 -2.85
C PHE A 218 -13.22 -15.75 -2.75
N TYR A 219 -13.38 -15.01 -3.85
CA TYR A 219 -13.09 -13.59 -3.88
C TYR A 219 -14.06 -12.76 -3.01
N SER A 220 -15.34 -13.09 -3.00
CA SER A 220 -16.35 -12.47 -2.12
C SER A 220 -16.15 -12.79 -0.63
N GLN A 221 -15.29 -13.73 -0.30
CA GLN A 221 -14.96 -14.10 1.09
C GLN A 221 -13.61 -13.54 1.55
N HIS A 222 -12.63 -13.48 0.64
CA HIS A 222 -11.24 -13.26 1.01
C HIS A 222 -10.58 -12.07 0.31
N LEU A 223 -11.14 -11.58 -0.82
CA LEU A 223 -10.59 -10.41 -1.53
C LEU A 223 -11.33 -9.12 -1.15
N CYS A 224 -12.66 -9.09 -1.29
CA CYS A 224 -13.50 -7.95 -0.93
C CYS A 224 -14.87 -8.46 -0.45
N ARG A 225 -15.19 -8.27 0.83
CA ARG A 225 -16.32 -8.91 1.52
C ARG A 225 -17.63 -8.15 1.41
N PHE A 226 -17.90 -7.62 0.23
CA PHE A 226 -19.22 -7.16 -0.18
C PHE A 226 -19.86 -8.19 -1.14
N PRO A 227 -21.20 -8.22 -1.27
CA PRO A 227 -21.83 -8.91 -2.40
C PRO A 227 -21.18 -8.42 -3.70
N ILE A 228 -20.92 -9.31 -4.66
CA ILE A 228 -20.22 -8.97 -5.90
C ILE A 228 -20.89 -7.80 -6.64
N ALA A 229 -22.23 -7.76 -6.62
CA ALA A 229 -23.00 -6.67 -7.24
C ALA A 229 -22.76 -5.29 -6.56
N ASP A 230 -22.32 -5.30 -5.30
CA ASP A 230 -22.09 -4.11 -4.48
C ASP A 230 -20.59 -3.78 -4.34
N TRP A 231 -19.72 -4.46 -5.09
CA TRP A 231 -18.31 -4.15 -5.05
C TRP A 231 -18.07 -2.70 -5.43
N PRO A 232 -17.20 -1.98 -4.69
CA PRO A 232 -16.90 -0.59 -4.99
C PRO A 232 -16.45 -0.40 -6.43
N GLU A 233 -16.98 0.63 -7.08
CA GLU A 233 -16.70 0.91 -8.49
C GLU A 233 -15.19 1.02 -8.77
N PRO A 234 -14.35 1.68 -7.93
CA PRO A 234 -12.91 1.72 -8.16
C PRO A 234 -12.22 0.34 -8.11
N VAL A 235 -12.75 -0.60 -7.31
CA VAL A 235 -12.25 -1.99 -7.28
C VAL A 235 -12.59 -2.68 -8.60
N ASN A 236 -13.84 -2.60 -9.05
CA ASN A 236 -14.27 -3.18 -10.33
C ASN A 236 -13.50 -2.59 -11.51
N ARG A 237 -13.27 -1.28 -11.50
CA ARG A 237 -12.52 -0.55 -12.53
C ARG A 237 -11.06 -0.98 -12.56
N SER A 238 -10.41 -1.12 -11.41
CA SER A 238 -9.03 -1.59 -11.30
C SER A 238 -8.89 -3.02 -11.84
N MET A 239 -9.82 -3.92 -11.54
CA MET A 239 -9.84 -5.27 -12.09
C MET A 239 -10.01 -5.28 -13.62
N LYS A 240 -10.87 -4.39 -14.14
CA LYS A 240 -11.11 -4.26 -15.59
C LYS A 240 -9.88 -3.75 -16.35
N HIS A 241 -9.09 -2.86 -15.74
CA HIS A 241 -7.91 -2.26 -16.34
C HIS A 241 -6.61 -3.04 -16.07
N ALA A 242 -6.68 -4.13 -15.31
CA ALA A 242 -5.53 -4.96 -15.02
C ALA A 242 -4.89 -5.54 -16.29
N ASN A 243 -3.57 -5.56 -16.35
CA ASN A 243 -2.83 -6.23 -17.42
C ASN A 243 -2.65 -7.72 -17.07
N ASN A 244 -3.62 -8.54 -17.48
CA ASN A 244 -3.66 -9.97 -17.18
C ASN A 244 -2.42 -10.75 -17.68
N ASN A 245 -1.75 -10.29 -18.75
CA ASN A 245 -0.56 -10.97 -19.23
C ASN A 245 0.58 -10.88 -18.23
N ILE A 246 0.79 -9.72 -17.63
CA ILE A 246 1.80 -9.51 -16.60
C ILE A 246 1.37 -10.18 -15.30
N TYR A 247 0.10 -10.01 -14.92
CA TYR A 247 -0.47 -10.61 -13.71
C TYR A 247 -0.24 -12.13 -13.68
N VAL A 248 -0.71 -12.85 -14.69
CA VAL A 248 -0.59 -14.31 -14.77
C VAL A 248 0.87 -14.76 -14.81
N MET A 249 1.74 -14.03 -15.50
CA MET A 249 3.17 -14.36 -15.61
C MET A 249 3.88 -14.25 -14.27
N MET A 250 3.57 -13.25 -13.45
CA MET A 250 4.28 -12.98 -12.20
C MET A 250 3.58 -13.62 -10.99
N GLN A 251 2.27 -13.43 -10.85
CA GLN A 251 1.47 -13.93 -9.73
C GLN A 251 0.99 -15.36 -9.97
N GLY A 252 0.41 -15.61 -11.13
CA GLY A 252 -0.37 -16.79 -11.44
C GLY A 252 -1.80 -16.43 -11.81
N PRO A 253 -2.71 -17.42 -11.97
CA PRO A 253 -4.02 -17.20 -12.57
C PRO A 253 -5.03 -16.52 -11.63
N SER A 254 -4.79 -16.49 -10.32
CA SER A 254 -5.75 -16.00 -9.34
C SER A 254 -5.09 -15.64 -8.00
N GLU A 255 -5.89 -15.11 -7.07
CA GLU A 255 -5.51 -14.88 -5.67
C GLU A 255 -5.56 -16.15 -4.80
N PHE A 256 -5.72 -17.32 -5.40
CA PHE A 256 -5.70 -18.60 -4.68
C PHE A 256 -4.28 -19.19 -4.64
N GLY A 257 -3.32 -18.40 -4.13
CA GLY A 257 -1.91 -18.71 -4.05
C GLY A 257 -1.06 -18.03 -5.12
N ILE A 258 0.24 -18.32 -5.14
CA ILE A 258 1.21 -17.79 -6.11
C ILE A 258 1.84 -18.95 -6.87
N SER A 259 1.77 -18.92 -8.20
CA SER A 259 2.33 -19.96 -9.08
C SER A 259 3.12 -19.39 -10.27
N GLY A 260 3.26 -18.06 -10.37
CA GLY A 260 4.05 -17.38 -11.38
C GLY A 260 5.51 -17.21 -11.01
N ARG A 261 6.18 -16.20 -11.58
CA ARG A 261 7.60 -15.90 -11.30
C ARG A 261 7.91 -15.68 -9.82
N LEU A 262 6.91 -15.28 -9.04
CA LEU A 262 7.02 -15.01 -7.60
C LEU A 262 6.88 -16.26 -6.73
N GLU A 263 6.60 -17.45 -7.29
CA GLU A 263 6.32 -18.69 -6.56
C GLU A 263 7.35 -19.01 -5.46
N LYS A 264 8.61 -18.72 -5.70
CA LYS A 264 9.72 -19.01 -4.77
C LYS A 264 10.19 -17.82 -3.95
N TRP A 265 9.52 -16.67 -4.08
CA TRP A 265 9.93 -15.48 -3.36
C TRP A 265 9.72 -15.65 -1.84
N ASP A 266 10.79 -15.44 -1.06
CA ASP A 266 10.77 -15.54 0.41
C ASP A 266 11.79 -14.57 1.03
N ARG A 267 11.32 -13.63 1.84
CA ARG A 267 12.10 -12.67 2.61
C ARG A 267 11.87 -12.81 4.12
N SER A 268 11.31 -13.92 4.56
CA SER A 268 11.03 -14.18 5.99
C SER A 268 12.25 -13.93 6.88
N ASN A 269 13.43 -14.37 6.46
CA ASN A 269 14.67 -14.25 7.22
C ASN A 269 15.33 -12.87 7.07
N ASP A 270 14.93 -12.09 6.05
CA ASP A 270 15.53 -10.79 5.74
C ASP A 270 14.80 -9.64 6.44
N LEU A 271 13.57 -9.85 6.94
CA LEU A 271 12.78 -8.83 7.65
C LEU A 271 13.58 -8.13 8.75
N ARG A 272 14.44 -8.86 9.48
CA ARG A 272 15.34 -8.33 10.54
C ARG A 272 16.33 -7.27 10.04
N LEU A 273 16.57 -7.18 8.74
CA LEU A 273 17.45 -6.18 8.12
C LEU A 273 16.75 -4.83 7.93
N ILE A 274 15.41 -4.80 8.00
CA ILE A 274 14.61 -3.59 7.89
C ILE A 274 14.64 -2.83 9.22
N LYS A 275 15.22 -1.63 9.21
CA LYS A 275 15.37 -0.75 10.39
C LYS A 275 14.35 0.39 10.40
N THR A 276 13.79 0.72 9.24
CA THR A 276 12.76 1.75 9.09
C THR A 276 11.55 1.42 9.95
N PRO A 277 10.91 2.40 10.62
CA PRO A 277 9.61 2.22 11.27
C PRO A 277 8.64 1.56 10.30
N THR A 278 8.06 0.43 10.71
CA THR A 278 7.27 -0.42 9.81
C THR A 278 5.92 -0.78 10.43
N LEU A 279 4.84 -0.53 9.69
CA LEU A 279 3.51 -1.03 9.99
C LEU A 279 3.21 -2.25 9.11
N THR A 280 2.85 -3.38 9.72
CA THR A 280 2.25 -4.51 8.99
C THR A 280 0.75 -4.54 9.24
N ILE A 281 -0.04 -4.75 8.19
CA ILE A 281 -1.50 -4.78 8.26
C ILE A 281 -1.98 -6.17 7.84
N GLY A 282 -2.73 -6.83 8.71
CA GLY A 282 -3.36 -8.11 8.44
C GLY A 282 -4.85 -8.06 8.75
N ALA A 283 -5.65 -8.81 8.00
CA ALA A 283 -7.09 -8.84 8.15
C ALA A 283 -7.59 -10.26 8.40
N LYS A 284 -8.70 -10.38 9.15
CA LYS A 284 -9.22 -11.66 9.62
C LYS A 284 -9.62 -12.62 8.50
N HIS A 285 -10.13 -12.05 7.41
CA HIS A 285 -10.70 -12.82 6.30
C HIS A 285 -9.84 -12.75 5.03
N ASP A 286 -8.59 -12.30 5.17
CA ASP A 286 -7.64 -12.13 4.07
C ASP A 286 -7.27 -13.46 3.40
N THR A 287 -6.75 -13.36 2.19
CA THR A 287 -5.99 -14.44 1.53
C THR A 287 -4.66 -14.70 2.22
N MET A 288 -4.17 -13.75 3.05
CA MET A 288 -2.95 -13.82 3.84
C MET A 288 -3.24 -14.26 5.27
N ASP A 289 -2.35 -15.06 5.87
CA ASP A 289 -2.47 -15.46 7.28
C ASP A 289 -2.25 -14.26 8.22
N PRO A 290 -3.27 -13.81 8.97
CA PRO A 290 -3.14 -12.67 9.87
C PRO A 290 -2.15 -12.91 11.02
N GLU A 291 -1.99 -14.14 11.50
CA GLU A 291 -0.99 -14.46 12.52
C GLU A 291 0.43 -14.38 11.96
N TYR A 292 0.62 -14.74 10.70
CA TYR A 292 1.90 -14.52 10.03
C TYR A 292 2.18 -13.04 9.84
N MET A 293 1.20 -12.24 9.46
CA MET A 293 1.34 -10.78 9.35
C MET A 293 1.71 -10.15 10.70
N LYS A 294 1.09 -10.60 11.78
CA LYS A 294 1.46 -10.20 13.14
C LYS A 294 2.89 -10.62 13.49
N TRP A 295 3.29 -11.85 13.16
CA TRP A 295 4.67 -12.31 13.33
C TRP A 295 5.65 -11.42 12.57
N MET A 296 5.37 -11.01 11.33
CA MET A 296 6.24 -10.13 10.55
C MET A 296 6.56 -8.83 11.30
N SER A 297 5.59 -8.22 11.99
CA SER A 297 5.82 -7.00 12.78
C SER A 297 6.84 -7.19 13.91
N THR A 298 7.00 -8.42 14.41
CA THR A 298 8.00 -8.74 15.44
C THR A 298 9.39 -9.04 14.88
N GLN A 299 9.50 -9.23 13.57
CA GLN A 299 10.78 -9.55 12.91
C GLN A 299 11.54 -8.31 12.42
N VAL A 300 10.84 -7.21 12.13
CA VAL A 300 11.48 -5.94 11.78
C VAL A 300 11.95 -5.22 13.05
N ALA A 301 12.98 -4.38 12.95
CA ALA A 301 13.56 -3.76 14.15
C ALA A 301 12.59 -2.81 14.89
N ASN A 302 11.75 -2.10 14.14
CA ASN A 302 10.77 -1.13 14.64
C ASN A 302 9.41 -1.45 14.01
N GLY A 303 8.71 -2.46 14.53
CA GLY A 303 7.48 -2.97 13.95
C GLY A 303 6.23 -2.68 14.78
N ARG A 304 5.14 -2.36 14.11
CA ARG A 304 3.79 -2.27 14.67
C ARG A 304 2.85 -3.14 13.83
N PHE A 305 1.89 -3.79 14.46
CA PHE A 305 0.85 -4.57 13.79
C PHE A 305 -0.50 -3.86 13.88
N LEU A 306 -1.19 -3.77 12.75
CA LEU A 306 -2.57 -3.34 12.65
C LEU A 306 -3.44 -4.53 12.24
N PHE A 307 -4.44 -4.85 13.06
CA PHE A 307 -5.40 -5.91 12.76
C PHE A 307 -6.73 -5.33 12.31
N CYS A 308 -7.24 -5.82 11.18
CA CYS A 308 -8.56 -5.47 10.63
C CYS A 308 -9.53 -6.65 10.87
N PRO A 309 -10.34 -6.61 11.96
CA PRO A 309 -11.13 -7.77 12.40
C PRO A 309 -12.30 -8.09 11.46
N ASN A 310 -12.76 -7.14 10.66
CA ASN A 310 -13.85 -7.32 9.71
C ASN A 310 -13.35 -7.40 8.25
N GLY A 311 -12.06 -7.06 8.03
CA GLY A 311 -11.46 -6.90 6.72
C GLY A 311 -11.05 -8.20 6.04
N SER A 312 -10.84 -8.09 4.73
CA SER A 312 -10.24 -9.09 3.86
C SER A 312 -8.99 -8.54 3.16
N HIS A 313 -8.60 -9.07 2.01
CA HIS A 313 -7.44 -8.61 1.25
C HIS A 313 -7.49 -7.11 0.90
N LEU A 314 -8.67 -6.58 0.62
CA LEU A 314 -8.91 -5.16 0.41
C LEU A 314 -9.51 -4.50 1.66
N SER A 315 -8.86 -4.67 2.82
CA SER A 315 -9.33 -4.13 4.11
C SER A 315 -9.48 -2.60 4.11
N MET A 316 -8.84 -1.89 3.20
CA MET A 316 -9.07 -0.47 2.95
C MET A 316 -10.48 -0.16 2.39
N TRP A 317 -11.26 -1.18 2.02
CA TRP A 317 -12.65 -1.08 1.59
C TRP A 317 -13.62 -1.68 2.59
N ASP A 318 -13.36 -2.90 3.04
CA ASP A 318 -14.32 -3.66 3.86
C ASP A 318 -14.07 -3.59 5.38
N ASP A 319 -13.00 -2.88 5.81
CA ASP A 319 -12.75 -2.55 7.22
C ASP A 319 -12.11 -1.15 7.41
N GLN A 320 -12.72 -0.15 6.79
CA GLN A 320 -12.20 1.23 6.80
C GLN A 320 -12.05 1.82 8.19
N GLU A 321 -12.92 1.42 9.13
CA GLU A 321 -12.93 1.91 10.51
C GLU A 321 -11.68 1.53 11.31
N HIS A 322 -11.02 0.43 10.97
CA HIS A 322 -9.75 0.02 11.57
C HIS A 322 -8.56 0.41 10.69
N TYR A 323 -8.67 0.22 9.38
CA TYR A 323 -7.58 0.42 8.44
C TYR A 323 -7.05 1.87 8.44
N PHE A 324 -7.90 2.84 8.14
CA PHE A 324 -7.47 4.22 7.98
C PHE A 324 -7.02 4.89 9.28
N PRO A 325 -7.74 4.77 10.43
CA PRO A 325 -7.22 5.31 11.68
C PRO A 325 -5.85 4.73 12.06
N GLY A 326 -5.63 3.43 11.82
CA GLY A 326 -4.35 2.78 12.10
C GLY A 326 -3.22 3.29 11.22
N VAL A 327 -3.44 3.45 9.91
CA VAL A 327 -2.47 4.02 8.96
C VAL A 327 -2.16 5.48 9.31
N ILE A 328 -3.19 6.30 9.54
CA ILE A 328 -3.06 7.72 9.89
C ILE A 328 -2.28 7.88 11.20
N GLN A 329 -2.61 7.11 12.22
CA GLN A 329 -1.91 7.15 13.50
C GLN A 329 -0.43 6.77 13.34
N PHE A 330 -0.13 5.71 12.57
CA PHE A 330 1.24 5.28 12.32
C PHE A 330 2.08 6.38 11.67
N VAL A 331 1.63 6.97 10.55
CA VAL A 331 2.42 7.98 9.84
C VAL A 331 2.61 9.24 10.69
N LYS A 332 1.62 9.62 11.50
CA LYS A 332 1.72 10.76 12.43
C LYS A 332 2.66 10.48 13.61
N ASP A 333 2.65 9.26 14.15
CA ASP A 333 3.58 8.87 15.23
C ASP A 333 5.02 8.90 14.75
N VAL A 334 5.29 8.35 13.58
CA VAL A 334 6.61 8.38 12.96
C VAL A 334 7.05 9.82 12.67
N ASP A 335 6.16 10.66 12.14
CA ASP A 335 6.46 12.07 11.83
C ASP A 335 6.82 12.88 13.09
N ARG A 336 6.18 12.57 14.22
CA ARG A 336 6.44 13.21 15.52
C ARG A 336 7.63 12.62 16.28
N GLY A 337 8.22 11.52 15.80
CA GLY A 337 9.26 10.77 16.52
C GLY A 337 8.75 10.05 17.78
N SER A 338 7.46 9.69 17.81
CA SER A 338 6.78 9.01 18.94
C SER A 338 6.40 7.56 18.63
N PHE A 339 7.00 6.98 17.59
CA PHE A 339 6.79 5.59 17.17
C PHE A 339 7.55 4.59 18.04
#